data_596185f5023dade93d001871e4f9a089
#
_entry.id   596185f5023dade93d001871e4f9a089
#
_cell.length_a   1.000
_cell.length_b   1.000
_cell.length_c   1.000
_cell.angle_alpha   90.00
_cell.angle_beta   90.00
_cell.angle_gamma   90.00
#
_symmetry.space_group_name_H-M   'P 1'
#
loop_
_entity.id
_entity.type
_entity.pdbx_description
1 polymer ?
#
loop_
_entity_poly.entity_id
_entity_poly.type
_entity_poly.pdbx_seq_one_letter_code
_entity_poly.pdbx_strand_id
1 'polypeptide(L)'
;MSTQTKNKTLVPIIIIAGLFFIFGFVTWINGALIPFMKTINELTDAQSYLVASASYISFVIMALPASYIIDKIGYKKGMSLGLIIMAIGALVFIPAAEARTYWMFLVAIFIQGAGMTLLQTASNPYITILGPMESAAKRIAIMGIANKVAGALGSVIFGAILLSGIDEIKEQLNVVNDAEKASLLNTMADSVVTPYIVMAVVLFLLGILIRKAPLPHVEAQPIEVSETDGKPKTSIFQFPHLWLGVLALFLYVGVEVIAGDTIISYGISLDIPVDEAKFFTLFTLMAMVATYALGVFLIPKYISQSLALKASAILGIVFSFCIVFTSGFTSVLFVAALGIANALVWPAIWPLALTGLGKFTKTASALLIMAISGGAIIPPLYGALVDNKKAALITNGINEATALAEAASFGYWILLPCYIIILYYAFSGHKLGVNKG
;
A
#
# COMPACT_ATOMS: atom_id res chain seq x y z
N MET A 1 6.43 -23.68 28.48
CA MET A 1 6.71 -23.84 27.04
C MET A 1 8.20 -24.06 26.86
N SER A 2 8.61 -25.22 26.39
CA SER A 2 10.04 -25.61 26.31
C SER A 2 10.76 -24.75 25.25
N THR A 3 12.04 -24.50 25.48
CA THR A 3 12.97 -23.79 24.58
C THR A 3 12.99 -24.36 23.16
N GLN A 4 12.71 -25.63 22.95
CA GLN A 4 12.64 -26.30 21.66
C GLN A 4 11.42 -25.85 20.81
N THR A 5 10.29 -25.52 21.43
CA THR A 5 9.09 -25.04 20.69
C THR A 5 9.26 -23.57 20.25
N LYS A 6 10.01 -22.78 21.03
CA LYS A 6 10.32 -21.37 20.68
C LYS A 6 11.18 -21.24 19.42
N ASN A 7 12.17 -22.13 19.23
CA ASN A 7 13.05 -22.08 18.06
C ASN A 7 12.37 -22.55 16.76
N LYS A 8 11.37 -23.44 16.85
CA LYS A 8 10.66 -23.97 15.67
C LYS A 8 9.77 -22.94 14.97
N THR A 9 9.35 -21.88 15.65
CA THR A 9 8.50 -20.82 15.05
C THR A 9 9.28 -19.58 14.67
N LEU A 10 10.46 -19.33 15.25
CA LEU A 10 11.24 -18.12 15.01
C LEU A 10 11.78 -18.04 13.58
N VAL A 11 12.34 -19.11 13.04
CA VAL A 11 12.89 -19.14 11.68
C VAL A 11 11.82 -18.87 10.63
N PRO A 12 10.65 -19.52 10.64
CA PRO A 12 9.54 -19.16 9.73
C PRO A 12 9.09 -17.70 9.86
N ILE A 13 9.01 -17.14 11.07
CA ILE A 13 8.65 -15.72 11.28
C ILE A 13 9.67 -14.80 10.61
N ILE A 14 10.96 -15.06 10.76
CA ILE A 14 12.02 -14.25 10.13
C ILE A 14 11.94 -14.34 8.61
N ILE A 15 11.71 -15.52 8.04
CA ILE A 15 11.58 -15.72 6.61
C ILE A 15 10.38 -14.94 6.08
N ILE A 16 9.22 -15.02 6.74
CA ILE A 16 8.02 -14.29 6.32
C ILE A 16 8.22 -12.78 6.50
N ALA A 17 8.88 -12.32 7.58
CA ALA A 17 9.24 -10.92 7.75
C ALA A 17 10.13 -10.42 6.58
N GLY A 18 11.06 -11.25 6.11
CA GLY A 18 11.85 -10.96 4.90
C GLY A 18 10.99 -10.80 3.64
N LEU A 19 9.94 -11.62 3.49
CA LEU A 19 8.99 -11.45 2.38
C LEU A 19 8.18 -10.15 2.49
N PHE A 20 7.72 -9.81 3.71
CA PHE A 20 7.04 -8.53 3.95
C PHE A 20 7.97 -7.33 3.75
N PHE A 21 9.25 -7.47 4.05
CA PHE A 21 10.27 -6.49 3.72
C PHE A 21 10.34 -6.27 2.20
N ILE A 22 10.44 -7.35 1.42
CA ILE A 22 10.54 -7.26 -0.05
C ILE A 22 9.30 -6.62 -0.66
N PHE A 23 8.09 -7.05 -0.28
CA PHE A 23 6.92 -6.42 -0.88
C PHE A 23 6.70 -4.98 -0.40
N GLY A 24 7.10 -4.64 0.83
CA GLY A 24 7.12 -3.25 1.28
C GLY A 24 8.06 -2.39 0.45
N PHE A 25 9.27 -2.89 0.18
CA PHE A 25 10.22 -2.21 -0.69
C PHE A 25 9.61 -1.91 -2.07
N VAL A 26 9.04 -2.93 -2.74
CA VAL A 26 8.46 -2.79 -4.09
C VAL A 26 7.21 -1.90 -4.09
N THR A 27 6.37 -1.98 -3.05
CA THR A 27 5.14 -1.18 -2.99
C THR A 27 5.42 0.32 -2.85
N TRP A 28 6.34 0.70 -1.98
CA TRP A 28 6.52 2.10 -1.58
C TRP A 28 7.46 2.91 -2.50
N ILE A 29 8.02 2.30 -3.55
CA ILE A 29 8.76 3.04 -4.58
C ILE A 29 7.82 3.88 -5.47
N ASN A 30 6.51 3.62 -5.47
CA ASN A 30 5.52 4.37 -6.25
C ASN A 30 5.57 5.88 -5.95
N GLY A 31 5.85 6.27 -4.69
CA GLY A 31 6.01 7.66 -4.32
C GLY A 31 7.05 8.41 -5.16
N ALA A 32 8.16 7.76 -5.53
CA ALA A 32 9.17 8.31 -6.44
C ALA A 32 8.82 8.08 -7.91
N LEU A 33 8.17 6.96 -8.25
CA LEU A 33 7.78 6.64 -9.62
C LEU A 33 6.72 7.59 -10.17
N ILE A 34 5.76 8.03 -9.37
CA ILE A 34 4.67 8.92 -9.83
C ILE A 34 5.23 10.23 -10.42
N PRO A 35 6.01 11.06 -9.69
CA PRO A 35 6.57 12.28 -10.25
C PRO A 35 7.56 12.02 -11.38
N PHE A 36 8.33 10.94 -11.31
CA PHE A 36 9.24 10.53 -12.37
C PHE A 36 8.48 10.21 -13.67
N MET A 37 7.46 9.35 -13.63
CA MET A 37 6.64 8.99 -14.78
C MET A 37 5.89 10.20 -15.34
N LYS A 38 5.42 11.10 -14.45
CA LYS A 38 4.79 12.35 -14.86
C LYS A 38 5.73 13.20 -15.72
N THR A 39 7.00 13.29 -15.34
CA THR A 39 8.01 14.07 -16.09
C THR A 39 8.38 13.41 -17.41
N ILE A 40 8.80 12.13 -17.42
CA ILE A 40 9.30 11.47 -18.64
C ILE A 40 8.23 11.24 -19.71
N ASN A 41 6.95 11.18 -19.33
CA ASN A 41 5.83 10.96 -20.26
C ASN A 41 4.89 12.18 -20.38
N GLU A 42 5.22 13.30 -19.76
CA GLU A 42 4.44 14.57 -19.80
C GLU A 42 2.96 14.37 -19.41
N LEU A 43 2.69 13.68 -18.28
CA LEU A 43 1.35 13.27 -17.86
C LEU A 43 0.63 14.33 -17.02
N THR A 44 -0.71 14.28 -17.01
CA THR A 44 -1.53 14.98 -16.01
C THR A 44 -1.41 14.34 -14.64
N ASP A 45 -1.91 15.00 -13.58
CA ASP A 45 -1.90 14.44 -12.23
C ASP A 45 -2.72 13.13 -12.16
N ALA A 46 -3.91 13.12 -12.73
CA ALA A 46 -4.74 11.90 -12.78
C ALA A 46 -4.04 10.75 -13.52
N GLN A 47 -3.39 11.05 -14.64
CA GLN A 47 -2.64 10.04 -15.39
C GLN A 47 -1.45 9.50 -14.60
N SER A 48 -0.69 10.34 -13.90
CA SER A 48 0.48 9.90 -13.15
C SER A 48 0.11 8.94 -12.01
N TYR A 49 -1.05 9.10 -11.39
CA TYR A 49 -1.55 8.20 -10.35
C TYR A 49 -2.04 6.84 -10.86
N LEU A 50 -2.15 6.62 -12.18
CA LEU A 50 -2.38 5.29 -12.75
C LEU A 50 -1.21 4.33 -12.47
N VAL A 51 -0.03 4.82 -12.12
CA VAL A 51 1.09 4.02 -11.58
C VAL A 51 0.63 3.21 -10.37
N ALA A 52 0.03 3.87 -9.38
CA ALA A 52 -0.56 3.20 -8.21
C ALA A 52 -1.70 2.27 -8.65
N SER A 53 -2.60 2.75 -9.52
CA SER A 53 -3.72 1.94 -10.02
C SER A 53 -3.27 0.64 -10.66
N ALA A 54 -2.24 0.66 -11.51
CA ALA A 54 -1.73 -0.52 -12.20
C ALA A 54 -1.24 -1.59 -11.20
N SER A 55 -0.61 -1.17 -10.10
CA SER A 55 -0.18 -2.09 -9.05
C SER A 55 -1.37 -2.67 -8.29
N TYR A 56 -2.29 -1.83 -7.82
CA TYR A 56 -3.35 -2.21 -6.90
C TYR A 56 -4.55 -2.89 -7.57
N ILE A 57 -4.85 -2.62 -8.85
CA ILE A 57 -5.93 -3.30 -9.58
C ILE A 57 -5.66 -4.81 -9.72
N SER A 58 -4.39 -5.21 -9.70
CA SER A 58 -4.00 -6.60 -9.72
C SER A 58 -4.59 -7.41 -8.54
N PHE A 59 -4.83 -6.76 -7.39
CA PHE A 59 -5.45 -7.43 -6.24
C PHE A 59 -6.90 -7.84 -6.51
N VAL A 60 -7.66 -7.06 -7.28
CA VAL A 60 -9.02 -7.48 -7.70
C VAL A 60 -8.95 -8.66 -8.66
N ILE A 61 -8.10 -8.56 -9.67
CA ILE A 61 -8.04 -9.53 -10.76
C ILE A 61 -7.43 -10.86 -10.26
N MET A 62 -6.38 -10.77 -9.42
CA MET A 62 -5.56 -11.93 -9.06
C MET A 62 -5.89 -12.56 -7.70
N ALA A 63 -6.67 -11.93 -6.80
CA ALA A 63 -6.92 -12.48 -5.47
C ALA A 63 -7.59 -13.86 -5.51
N LEU A 64 -8.63 -14.02 -6.31
CA LEU A 64 -9.32 -15.33 -6.47
C LEU A 64 -8.45 -16.34 -7.23
N PRO A 65 -7.84 -16.03 -8.40
CA PRO A 65 -6.87 -16.93 -9.03
C PRO A 65 -5.72 -17.31 -8.11
N ALA A 66 -5.16 -16.36 -7.34
CA ALA A 66 -4.08 -16.61 -6.39
C ALA A 66 -4.50 -17.62 -5.30
N SER A 67 -5.70 -17.47 -4.73
CA SER A 67 -6.24 -18.42 -3.76
C SER A 67 -6.33 -19.83 -4.35
N TYR A 68 -6.86 -19.95 -5.58
CA TYR A 68 -6.97 -21.24 -6.28
C TYR A 68 -5.60 -21.86 -6.59
N ILE A 69 -4.63 -21.07 -7.00
CA ILE A 69 -3.25 -21.52 -7.21
C ILE A 69 -2.67 -22.05 -5.90
N ILE A 70 -2.81 -21.30 -4.80
CA ILE A 70 -2.28 -21.68 -3.47
C ILE A 70 -2.92 -22.97 -2.98
N ASP A 71 -4.21 -23.19 -3.23
CA ASP A 71 -4.91 -24.44 -2.89
C ASP A 71 -4.29 -25.66 -3.58
N LYS A 72 -3.82 -25.49 -4.83
CA LYS A 72 -3.21 -26.57 -5.60
C LYS A 72 -1.73 -26.81 -5.27
N ILE A 73 -0.94 -25.75 -5.09
CA ILE A 73 0.52 -25.87 -4.96
C ILE A 73 1.03 -25.65 -3.53
N GLY A 74 0.18 -25.16 -2.61
CA GLY A 74 0.50 -24.82 -1.23
C GLY A 74 1.17 -23.47 -1.05
N TYR A 75 1.15 -22.95 0.19
CA TYR A 75 1.64 -21.62 0.54
C TYR A 75 3.09 -21.35 0.11
N LYS A 76 4.01 -22.28 0.40
CA LYS A 76 5.44 -22.14 0.12
C LYS A 76 5.74 -21.97 -1.37
N LYS A 77 5.14 -22.82 -2.21
CA LYS A 77 5.30 -22.72 -3.67
C LYS A 77 4.59 -21.48 -4.22
N GLY A 78 3.45 -21.09 -3.62
CA GLY A 78 2.73 -19.87 -3.96
C GLY A 78 3.58 -18.63 -3.73
N MET A 79 4.24 -18.52 -2.57
CA MET A 79 5.17 -17.43 -2.26
C MET A 79 6.35 -17.36 -3.24
N SER A 80 6.96 -18.52 -3.57
CA SER A 80 8.03 -18.61 -4.56
C SER A 80 7.59 -18.14 -5.95
N LEU A 81 6.41 -18.59 -6.40
CA LEU A 81 5.85 -18.22 -7.70
C LEU A 81 5.52 -16.72 -7.75
N GLY A 82 4.98 -16.15 -6.67
CA GLY A 82 4.72 -14.72 -6.58
C GLY A 82 5.98 -13.87 -6.79
N LEU A 83 7.09 -14.23 -6.13
CA LEU A 83 8.38 -13.56 -6.31
C LEU A 83 8.92 -13.67 -7.74
N ILE A 84 8.76 -14.83 -8.40
CA ILE A 84 9.17 -15.03 -9.79
C ILE A 84 8.35 -14.16 -10.75
N ILE A 85 7.03 -14.07 -10.53
CA ILE A 85 6.16 -13.19 -11.33
C ILE A 85 6.55 -11.72 -11.12
N MET A 86 6.86 -11.31 -9.88
CA MET A 86 7.35 -9.96 -9.61
C MET A 86 8.67 -9.68 -10.33
N ALA A 87 9.59 -10.66 -10.39
CA ALA A 87 10.84 -10.53 -11.13
C ALA A 87 10.61 -10.34 -12.64
N ILE A 88 9.65 -11.08 -13.23
CA ILE A 88 9.25 -10.90 -14.63
C ILE A 88 8.70 -9.48 -14.85
N GLY A 89 7.82 -8.99 -13.97
CA GLY A 89 7.32 -7.61 -14.04
C GLY A 89 8.44 -6.58 -14.00
N ALA A 90 9.46 -6.78 -13.15
CA ALA A 90 10.63 -5.90 -13.09
C ALA A 90 11.43 -5.91 -14.41
N LEU A 91 11.58 -7.07 -15.06
CA LEU A 91 12.28 -7.15 -16.37
C LEU A 91 11.52 -6.45 -17.50
N VAL A 92 10.18 -6.36 -17.44
CA VAL A 92 9.36 -5.65 -18.44
C VAL A 92 9.59 -4.13 -18.38
N PHE A 93 10.12 -3.59 -17.28
CA PHE A 93 10.54 -2.18 -17.23
C PHE A 93 11.64 -1.83 -18.23
N ILE A 94 12.50 -2.79 -18.60
CA ILE A 94 13.62 -2.54 -19.53
C ILE A 94 13.10 -2.09 -20.91
N PRO A 95 12.31 -2.91 -21.63
CA PRO A 95 11.77 -2.48 -22.92
C PRO A 95 10.77 -1.32 -22.79
N ALA A 96 10.13 -1.14 -21.63
CA ALA A 96 9.27 0.01 -21.39
C ALA A 96 10.08 1.32 -21.33
N ALA A 97 11.28 1.30 -20.72
CA ALA A 97 12.18 2.44 -20.65
C ALA A 97 12.80 2.75 -22.03
N GLU A 98 13.31 1.74 -22.73
CA GLU A 98 13.89 1.88 -24.07
C GLU A 98 12.88 2.48 -25.07
N ALA A 99 11.61 2.03 -25.02
CA ALA A 99 10.55 2.55 -25.86
C ALA A 99 9.91 3.83 -25.32
N ARG A 100 10.21 4.25 -24.10
CA ARG A 100 9.58 5.34 -23.34
C ARG A 100 8.05 5.33 -23.49
N THR A 101 7.45 4.15 -23.27
CA THR A 101 6.05 3.93 -23.56
C THR A 101 5.27 3.72 -22.26
N TYR A 102 4.49 4.70 -21.86
CA TYR A 102 3.81 4.74 -20.56
C TYR A 102 2.95 3.48 -20.27
N TRP A 103 2.14 3.03 -21.23
CA TRP A 103 1.31 1.85 -21.01
C TRP A 103 2.12 0.57 -20.75
N MET A 104 3.34 0.45 -21.32
CA MET A 104 4.23 -0.69 -21.05
C MET A 104 4.74 -0.67 -19.60
N PHE A 105 5.03 0.51 -19.04
CA PHE A 105 5.33 0.66 -17.63
C PHE A 105 4.14 0.21 -16.75
N LEU A 106 2.91 0.61 -17.12
CA LEU A 106 1.72 0.17 -16.38
C LEU A 106 1.52 -1.35 -16.43
N VAL A 107 1.78 -1.99 -17.58
CA VAL A 107 1.76 -3.46 -17.70
C VAL A 107 2.82 -4.11 -16.82
N ALA A 108 4.04 -3.58 -16.80
CA ALA A 108 5.12 -4.06 -15.96
C ALA A 108 4.75 -3.99 -14.46
N ILE A 109 4.18 -2.86 -14.03
CA ILE A 109 3.69 -2.65 -12.66
C ILE A 109 2.53 -3.59 -12.33
N PHE A 110 1.60 -3.80 -13.27
CA PHE A 110 0.50 -4.76 -13.10
C PHE A 110 1.01 -6.19 -12.91
N ILE A 111 2.01 -6.62 -13.68
CA ILE A 111 2.62 -7.95 -13.53
C ILE A 111 3.30 -8.07 -12.16
N GLN A 112 4.03 -7.04 -11.71
CA GLN A 112 4.59 -7.01 -10.36
C GLN A 112 3.50 -7.11 -9.29
N GLY A 113 2.42 -6.34 -9.44
CA GLY A 113 1.25 -6.36 -8.55
C GLY A 113 0.57 -7.75 -8.52
N ALA A 114 0.48 -8.44 -9.67
CA ALA A 114 -0.05 -9.80 -9.75
C ALA A 114 0.79 -10.80 -8.95
N GLY A 115 2.11 -10.72 -9.07
CA GLY A 115 3.04 -11.51 -8.26
C GLY A 115 2.92 -11.18 -6.76
N MET A 116 2.79 -9.90 -6.42
CA MET A 116 2.60 -9.42 -5.06
C MET A 116 1.26 -9.91 -4.46
N THR A 117 0.19 -9.92 -5.24
CA THR A 117 -1.11 -10.46 -4.82
C THR A 117 -0.98 -11.94 -4.44
N LEU A 118 -0.32 -12.74 -5.26
CA LEU A 118 -0.06 -14.15 -4.97
C LEU A 118 0.79 -14.32 -3.70
N LEU A 119 1.85 -13.51 -3.56
CA LEU A 119 2.72 -13.52 -2.38
C LEU A 119 1.95 -13.16 -1.11
N GLN A 120 1.12 -12.12 -1.13
CA GLN A 120 0.33 -11.68 0.03
C GLN A 120 -0.79 -12.67 0.36
N THR A 121 -1.48 -13.23 -0.64
CA THR A 121 -2.51 -14.26 -0.43
C THR A 121 -1.93 -15.52 0.23
N ALA A 122 -0.65 -15.82 -0.01
CA ALA A 122 0.03 -16.93 0.64
C ALA A 122 0.58 -16.55 2.03
N SER A 123 1.24 -15.41 2.19
CA SER A 123 1.99 -15.06 3.40
C SER A 123 1.12 -14.54 4.54
N ASN A 124 0.03 -13.80 4.27
CA ASN A 124 -0.84 -13.26 5.32
C ASN A 124 -1.56 -14.37 6.14
N PRO A 125 -2.25 -15.34 5.52
CA PRO A 125 -2.79 -16.47 6.29
C PRO A 125 -1.69 -17.29 6.96
N TYR A 126 -0.58 -17.54 6.27
CA TYR A 126 0.52 -18.34 6.80
C TYR A 126 1.05 -17.79 8.12
N ILE A 127 1.35 -16.48 8.21
CA ILE A 127 1.83 -15.86 9.46
C ILE A 127 0.76 -15.87 10.56
N THR A 128 -0.52 -15.83 10.18
CA THR A 128 -1.63 -15.86 11.14
C THR A 128 -1.73 -17.23 11.84
N ILE A 129 -1.57 -18.32 11.09
CA ILE A 129 -1.69 -19.69 11.59
C ILE A 129 -0.37 -20.27 12.14
N LEU A 130 0.74 -19.58 12.00
CA LEU A 130 2.07 -20.03 12.43
C LEU A 130 2.27 -20.01 13.97
N GLY A 131 1.25 -19.93 14.77
CA GLY A 131 1.32 -19.93 16.21
C GLY A 131 -0.03 -19.62 16.86
N PRO A 132 -0.07 -19.44 18.21
CA PRO A 132 -1.32 -19.17 18.89
C PRO A 132 -2.07 -17.96 18.33
N MET A 133 -3.40 -18.05 18.17
CA MET A 133 -4.24 -16.98 17.60
C MET A 133 -4.20 -15.72 18.44
N GLU A 134 -4.07 -15.82 19.76
CA GLU A 134 -3.94 -14.70 20.70
C GLU A 134 -2.74 -13.79 20.40
N SER A 135 -1.69 -14.35 19.78
CA SER A 135 -0.50 -13.60 19.39
C SER A 135 -0.45 -13.26 17.90
N ALA A 136 -1.49 -13.56 17.12
CA ALA A 136 -1.54 -13.31 15.68
C ALA A 136 -1.38 -11.82 15.36
N ALA A 137 -2.07 -10.94 16.08
CA ALA A 137 -1.97 -9.48 15.90
C ALA A 137 -0.53 -8.96 16.09
N LYS A 138 0.19 -9.49 17.08
CA LYS A 138 1.60 -9.14 17.32
C LYS A 138 2.49 -9.57 16.15
N ARG A 139 2.27 -10.77 15.59
CA ARG A 139 3.03 -11.25 14.42
C ARG A 139 2.74 -10.39 13.20
N ILE A 140 1.47 -10.05 12.94
CA ILE A 140 1.07 -9.18 11.84
C ILE A 140 1.70 -7.79 12.00
N ALA A 141 1.73 -7.22 13.20
CA ALA A 141 2.38 -5.93 13.46
C ALA A 141 3.90 -5.96 13.19
N ILE A 142 4.59 -7.05 13.55
CA ILE A 142 6.02 -7.23 13.20
C ILE A 142 6.21 -7.25 11.68
N MET A 143 5.32 -7.91 10.95
CA MET A 143 5.33 -7.90 9.48
C MET A 143 5.10 -6.48 8.93
N GLY A 144 4.17 -5.73 9.53
CA GLY A 144 3.91 -4.33 9.21
C GLY A 144 5.15 -3.45 9.39
N ILE A 145 5.87 -3.59 10.50
CA ILE A 145 7.14 -2.88 10.74
C ILE A 145 8.15 -3.22 9.63
N ALA A 146 8.37 -4.51 9.35
CA ALA A 146 9.30 -4.94 8.29
C ALA A 146 8.93 -4.32 6.93
N ASN A 147 7.64 -4.32 6.59
CA ASN A 147 7.12 -3.71 5.37
C ASN A 147 7.41 -2.20 5.29
N LYS A 148 7.11 -1.44 6.35
CA LYS A 148 7.26 0.02 6.33
C LYS A 148 8.73 0.46 6.39
N VAL A 149 9.58 -0.27 7.14
CA VAL A 149 11.04 -0.02 7.14
C VAL A 149 11.62 -0.25 5.74
N ALA A 150 11.24 -1.33 5.08
CA ALA A 150 11.66 -1.60 3.71
C ALA A 150 11.13 -0.57 2.72
N GLY A 151 9.87 -0.16 2.91
CA GLY A 151 9.26 0.90 2.10
C GLY A 151 10.00 2.23 2.23
N ALA A 152 10.39 2.60 3.46
CA ALA A 152 11.18 3.79 3.71
C ALA A 152 12.54 3.72 3.00
N LEU A 153 13.23 2.57 3.06
CA LEU A 153 14.49 2.36 2.34
C LEU A 153 14.28 2.42 0.83
N GLY A 154 13.24 1.76 0.30
CA GLY A 154 12.90 1.78 -1.12
C GLY A 154 12.61 3.19 -1.64
N SER A 155 11.79 3.94 -0.90
CA SER A 155 11.47 5.33 -1.21
C SER A 155 12.71 6.24 -1.25
N VAL A 156 13.62 6.11 -0.27
CA VAL A 156 14.87 6.88 -0.24
C VAL A 156 15.79 6.50 -1.39
N ILE A 157 15.99 5.19 -1.65
CA ILE A 157 16.88 4.70 -2.70
C ILE A 157 16.36 5.13 -4.08
N PHE A 158 15.08 4.87 -4.36
CA PHE A 158 14.50 5.22 -5.66
C PHE A 158 14.31 6.73 -5.81
N GLY A 159 13.96 7.45 -4.75
CA GLY A 159 13.95 8.92 -4.76
C GLY A 159 15.33 9.51 -5.13
N ALA A 160 16.40 8.98 -4.54
CA ALA A 160 17.75 9.40 -4.86
C ALA A 160 18.21 9.04 -6.28
N ILE A 161 17.74 7.91 -6.83
CA ILE A 161 18.14 7.48 -8.19
C ILE A 161 17.30 8.18 -9.26
N LEU A 162 15.98 8.25 -9.09
CA LEU A 162 15.06 8.67 -10.14
C LEU A 162 14.81 10.18 -10.15
N LEU A 163 14.89 10.85 -9.01
CA LEU A 163 14.50 12.25 -8.87
C LEU A 163 15.69 13.21 -8.65
N SER A 164 16.92 12.70 -8.52
CA SER A 164 18.11 13.57 -8.41
C SER A 164 18.34 14.33 -9.71
N GLY A 165 18.56 15.65 -9.62
CA GLY A 165 18.81 16.51 -10.79
C GLY A 165 17.59 16.75 -11.68
N ILE A 166 16.38 16.33 -11.26
CA ILE A 166 15.18 16.48 -12.09
C ILE A 166 14.78 17.94 -12.28
N ASP A 167 15.09 18.82 -11.32
CA ASP A 167 14.80 20.25 -11.43
C ASP A 167 15.65 20.91 -12.50
N GLU A 168 16.96 20.59 -12.54
CA GLU A 168 17.88 21.08 -13.59
C GLU A 168 17.45 20.56 -14.97
N ILE A 169 17.00 19.31 -15.05
CA ILE A 169 16.48 18.73 -16.30
C ILE A 169 15.19 19.44 -16.72
N LYS A 170 14.27 19.76 -15.81
CA LYS A 170 13.05 20.52 -16.12
C LYS A 170 13.34 21.92 -16.64
N GLU A 171 14.34 22.61 -16.07
CA GLU A 171 14.77 23.91 -16.59
C GLU A 171 15.33 23.77 -18.01
N GLN A 172 16.17 22.76 -18.25
CA GLN A 172 16.69 22.49 -19.59
C GLN A 172 15.58 22.16 -20.60
N LEU A 173 14.57 21.37 -20.21
CA LEU A 173 13.44 21.01 -21.07
C LEU A 173 12.65 22.22 -21.59
N ASN A 174 12.70 23.37 -20.90
CA ASN A 174 12.02 24.61 -21.30
C ASN A 174 12.78 25.43 -22.35
N VAL A 175 14.08 25.15 -22.56
CA VAL A 175 14.97 25.97 -23.42
C VAL A 175 15.55 25.21 -24.60
N VAL A 176 15.45 23.86 -24.61
CA VAL A 176 15.98 23.01 -25.67
C VAL A 176 14.96 22.76 -26.79
N ASN A 177 15.45 22.38 -27.97
CA ASN A 177 14.60 21.98 -29.08
C ASN A 177 13.99 20.57 -28.87
N ASP A 178 13.00 20.18 -29.70
CA ASP A 178 12.25 18.92 -29.54
C ASP A 178 13.15 17.67 -29.62
N ALA A 179 14.22 17.69 -30.41
CA ALA A 179 15.14 16.56 -30.53
C ALA A 179 16.01 16.38 -29.28
N GLU A 180 16.51 17.49 -28.72
CA GLU A 180 17.25 17.51 -27.46
C GLU A 180 16.34 17.14 -26.28
N LYS A 181 15.10 17.65 -26.27
CA LYS A 181 14.08 17.29 -25.30
C LYS A 181 13.84 15.78 -25.27
N ALA A 182 13.63 15.18 -26.45
CA ALA A 182 13.45 13.73 -26.57
C ALA A 182 14.66 12.95 -26.04
N SER A 183 15.88 13.41 -26.33
CA SER A 183 17.13 12.79 -25.86
C SER A 183 17.24 12.85 -24.32
N LEU A 184 16.97 14.01 -23.71
CA LEU A 184 16.98 14.17 -22.25
C LEU A 184 15.99 13.25 -21.56
N LEU A 185 14.74 13.21 -22.06
CA LEU A 185 13.69 12.36 -21.51
C LEU A 185 13.98 10.86 -21.67
N ASN A 186 14.63 10.45 -22.77
CA ASN A 186 15.10 9.07 -22.95
C ASN A 186 16.20 8.73 -21.95
N THR A 187 17.19 9.60 -21.78
CA THR A 187 18.26 9.41 -20.78
C THR A 187 17.69 9.27 -19.35
N MET A 188 16.68 10.09 -19.03
CA MET A 188 15.95 9.91 -17.76
C MET A 188 15.26 8.55 -17.69
N ALA A 189 14.54 8.13 -18.74
CA ALA A 189 13.86 6.85 -18.76
C ALA A 189 14.83 5.68 -18.57
N ASP A 190 16.04 5.75 -19.13
CA ASP A 190 17.07 4.72 -18.97
C ASP A 190 17.57 4.57 -17.54
N SER A 191 17.40 5.60 -16.70
CA SER A 191 17.83 5.55 -15.29
C SER A 191 17.12 4.46 -14.45
N VAL A 192 15.93 4.01 -14.86
CA VAL A 192 15.21 2.92 -14.18
C VAL A 192 15.76 1.53 -14.52
N VAL A 193 16.48 1.38 -15.62
CA VAL A 193 16.89 0.06 -16.15
C VAL A 193 17.74 -0.70 -15.13
N THR A 194 18.83 -0.09 -14.67
CA THR A 194 19.75 -0.74 -13.72
C THR A 194 19.09 -1.11 -12.39
N PRO A 195 18.35 -0.22 -11.70
CA PRO A 195 17.63 -0.58 -10.48
C PRO A 195 16.63 -1.74 -10.67
N TYR A 196 15.93 -1.76 -11.80
CA TYR A 196 14.95 -2.82 -12.07
C TYR A 196 15.58 -4.15 -12.45
N ILE A 197 16.75 -4.17 -13.10
CA ILE A 197 17.54 -5.39 -13.30
C ILE A 197 17.97 -5.96 -11.95
N VAL A 198 18.54 -5.13 -11.07
CA VAL A 198 18.96 -5.56 -9.73
C VAL A 198 17.79 -6.13 -8.96
N MET A 199 16.65 -5.42 -8.97
CA MET A 199 15.43 -5.88 -8.32
C MET A 199 14.93 -7.22 -8.88
N ALA A 200 14.94 -7.40 -10.21
CA ALA A 200 14.53 -8.64 -10.85
C ALA A 200 15.42 -9.82 -10.42
N VAL A 201 16.73 -9.64 -10.40
CA VAL A 201 17.68 -10.66 -9.95
C VAL A 201 17.46 -11.03 -8.49
N VAL A 202 17.30 -10.04 -7.61
CA VAL A 202 17.02 -10.25 -6.17
C VAL A 202 15.71 -11.01 -5.97
N LEU A 203 14.63 -10.58 -6.61
CA LEU A 203 13.33 -11.23 -6.53
C LEU A 203 13.37 -12.68 -7.03
N PHE A 204 14.05 -12.93 -8.13
CA PHE A 204 14.22 -14.28 -8.71
C PHE A 204 14.99 -15.20 -7.75
N LEU A 205 16.13 -14.73 -7.23
CA LEU A 205 16.94 -15.50 -6.28
C LEU A 205 16.16 -15.80 -5.00
N LEU A 206 15.43 -14.84 -4.47
CA LEU A 206 14.56 -15.03 -3.30
C LEU A 206 13.44 -16.02 -3.59
N GLY A 207 12.85 -16.02 -4.79
CA GLY A 207 11.89 -17.01 -5.23
C GLY A 207 12.44 -18.44 -5.15
N ILE A 208 13.68 -18.65 -5.58
CA ILE A 208 14.38 -19.93 -5.47
C ILE A 208 14.68 -20.28 -4.00
N LEU A 209 15.17 -19.33 -3.20
CA LEU A 209 15.48 -19.53 -1.79
C LEU A 209 14.25 -19.92 -0.98
N ILE A 210 13.12 -19.24 -1.18
CA ILE A 210 11.85 -19.58 -0.50
C ILE A 210 11.41 -21.00 -0.85
N ARG A 211 11.57 -21.43 -2.09
CA ARG A 211 11.23 -22.80 -2.48
C ARG A 211 12.04 -23.86 -1.72
N LYS A 212 13.27 -23.52 -1.29
CA LYS A 212 14.15 -24.42 -0.50
C LYS A 212 14.03 -24.17 1.01
N ALA A 213 13.43 -23.07 1.44
CA ALA A 213 13.38 -22.66 2.85
C ALA A 213 12.71 -23.71 3.75
N PRO A 214 13.13 -23.88 5.02
CA PRO A 214 12.55 -24.82 5.97
C PRO A 214 11.24 -24.28 6.57
N LEU A 215 10.26 -23.99 5.72
CA LEU A 215 8.93 -23.56 6.15
C LEU A 215 8.07 -24.78 6.44
N PRO A 216 7.47 -24.91 7.64
CA PRO A 216 6.58 -26.01 7.98
C PRO A 216 5.36 -26.06 7.05
N HIS A 217 4.89 -27.28 6.78
CA HIS A 217 3.65 -27.45 6.07
C HIS A 217 2.49 -27.10 7.02
N VAL A 218 1.77 -26.07 6.70
CA VAL A 218 0.67 -25.57 7.53
C VAL A 218 -0.61 -25.70 6.71
N GLU A 219 -1.52 -26.52 7.20
CA GLU A 219 -2.88 -26.60 6.65
C GLU A 219 -3.75 -25.57 7.34
N ALA A 220 -4.56 -24.87 6.56
CA ALA A 220 -5.56 -23.96 7.09
C ALA A 220 -6.60 -24.79 7.88
N GLN A 221 -6.45 -24.84 9.21
CA GLN A 221 -7.50 -25.42 10.05
C GLN A 221 -8.72 -24.49 10.01
N PRO A 222 -9.92 -25.03 9.80
CA PRO A 222 -11.13 -24.24 10.01
C PRO A 222 -11.12 -23.72 11.44
N ILE A 223 -11.26 -22.41 11.64
CA ILE A 223 -11.45 -21.85 12.97
C ILE A 223 -12.77 -22.44 13.48
N GLU A 224 -12.69 -23.27 14.55
CA GLU A 224 -13.87 -23.84 15.16
C GLU A 224 -14.82 -22.74 15.58
N VAL A 225 -16.02 -22.80 15.08
CA VAL A 225 -17.13 -21.91 15.47
C VAL A 225 -17.63 -22.42 16.80
N SER A 226 -17.59 -21.61 17.85
CA SER A 226 -18.49 -21.85 18.98
C SER A 226 -19.94 -21.80 18.43
N GLU A 227 -20.57 -22.95 18.36
CA GLU A 227 -22.00 -23.05 18.04
C GLU A 227 -22.77 -22.35 19.18
N THR A 228 -23.07 -21.09 18.96
CA THR A 228 -24.03 -20.36 19.79
C THR A 228 -25.38 -20.30 19.06
N ASP A 229 -26.43 -20.66 19.76
CA ASP A 229 -27.82 -20.78 19.39
C ASP A 229 -28.31 -19.80 18.30
N GLY A 230 -28.20 -20.16 17.06
CA GLY A 230 -28.76 -19.44 15.92
C GLY A 230 -28.77 -20.33 14.69
N LYS A 231 -29.75 -20.18 13.80
CA LYS A 231 -29.77 -20.91 12.52
C LYS A 231 -28.43 -20.74 11.83
N PRO A 232 -27.76 -21.83 11.38
CA PRO A 232 -26.46 -21.74 10.75
C PRO A 232 -26.52 -20.82 9.51
N LYS A 233 -25.68 -19.79 9.50
CA LYS A 233 -25.58 -18.90 8.33
C LYS A 233 -25.11 -19.69 7.12
N THR A 234 -25.84 -19.60 6.02
CA THR A 234 -25.62 -20.38 4.81
C THR A 234 -24.89 -19.60 3.72
N SER A 235 -24.85 -18.27 3.84
CA SER A 235 -24.25 -17.39 2.85
C SER A 235 -23.34 -16.33 3.50
N ILE A 236 -22.24 -16.00 2.82
CA ILE A 236 -21.31 -14.94 3.22
C ILE A 236 -21.99 -13.54 3.26
N PHE A 237 -23.06 -13.35 2.49
CA PHE A 237 -23.84 -12.12 2.47
C PHE A 237 -24.61 -11.84 3.79
N GLN A 238 -24.76 -12.85 4.64
CA GLN A 238 -25.41 -12.72 5.94
C GLN A 238 -24.53 -12.12 7.04
N PHE A 239 -23.32 -11.64 6.69
CA PHE A 239 -22.36 -11.04 7.60
C PHE A 239 -22.12 -9.55 7.26
N PRO A 240 -23.01 -8.64 7.68
CA PRO A 240 -22.90 -7.21 7.32
C PRO A 240 -21.61 -6.56 7.83
N HIS A 241 -21.09 -6.98 9.00
CA HIS A 241 -19.81 -6.49 9.52
C HIS A 241 -18.63 -6.82 8.59
N LEU A 242 -18.68 -7.95 7.88
CA LEU A 242 -17.64 -8.29 6.89
C LEU A 242 -17.66 -7.31 5.72
N TRP A 243 -18.83 -7.06 5.13
CA TRP A 243 -18.95 -6.17 3.96
C TRP A 243 -18.58 -4.73 4.28
N LEU A 244 -18.97 -4.26 5.47
CA LEU A 244 -18.54 -2.95 5.96
C LEU A 244 -17.03 -2.93 6.27
N GLY A 245 -16.47 -4.04 6.74
CA GLY A 245 -15.04 -4.22 6.93
C GLY A 245 -14.25 -4.19 5.61
N VAL A 246 -14.78 -4.85 4.56
CA VAL A 246 -14.21 -4.80 3.20
C VAL A 246 -14.23 -3.37 2.67
N LEU A 247 -15.35 -2.64 2.82
CA LEU A 247 -15.46 -1.24 2.42
C LEU A 247 -14.49 -0.35 3.21
N ALA A 248 -14.45 -0.50 4.54
CA ALA A 248 -13.54 0.28 5.39
C ALA A 248 -12.08 0.02 5.05
N LEU A 249 -11.71 -1.23 4.74
CA LEU A 249 -10.37 -1.59 4.33
C LEU A 249 -10.01 -1.06 2.94
N PHE A 250 -10.97 -1.09 2.00
CA PHE A 250 -10.82 -0.49 0.67
C PHE A 250 -10.51 1.01 0.77
N LEU A 251 -11.31 1.74 1.55
CA LEU A 251 -11.10 3.17 1.76
C LEU A 251 -9.79 3.46 2.51
N TYR A 252 -9.47 2.61 3.51
CA TYR A 252 -8.22 2.73 4.26
C TYR A 252 -7.00 2.60 3.35
N VAL A 253 -6.95 1.58 2.48
CA VAL A 253 -5.80 1.43 1.58
C VAL A 253 -5.70 2.61 0.62
N GLY A 254 -6.83 3.14 0.16
CA GLY A 254 -6.83 4.36 -0.66
C GLY A 254 -6.21 5.56 0.05
N VAL A 255 -6.60 5.83 1.30
CA VAL A 255 -6.03 6.97 2.05
C VAL A 255 -4.59 6.74 2.49
N GLU A 256 -4.21 5.48 2.77
CA GLU A 256 -2.82 5.11 3.06
C GLU A 256 -1.91 5.37 1.87
N VAL A 257 -2.33 4.96 0.68
CA VAL A 257 -1.59 5.15 -0.58
C VAL A 257 -1.47 6.65 -0.90
N ILE A 258 -2.55 7.42 -0.75
CA ILE A 258 -2.47 8.89 -0.88
C ILE A 258 -1.40 9.44 0.07
N ALA A 259 -1.45 9.11 1.35
CA ALA A 259 -0.50 9.65 2.34
C ALA A 259 0.96 9.30 2.06
N GLY A 260 1.23 8.18 1.40
CA GLY A 260 2.59 7.73 1.08
C GLY A 260 3.08 8.10 -0.31
N ASP A 261 2.21 7.98 -1.32
CA ASP A 261 2.60 8.11 -2.72
C ASP A 261 2.41 9.53 -3.28
N THR A 262 1.49 10.35 -2.69
CA THR A 262 1.27 11.71 -3.21
C THR A 262 2.11 12.78 -2.52
N ILE A 263 2.70 12.49 -1.35
CA ILE A 263 3.38 13.49 -0.52
C ILE A 263 4.56 14.17 -1.23
N ILE A 264 5.28 13.45 -2.09
CA ILE A 264 6.37 14.01 -2.90
C ILE A 264 5.80 15.02 -3.90
N SER A 265 4.82 14.59 -4.71
CA SER A 265 4.16 15.47 -5.69
C SER A 265 3.48 16.67 -5.03
N TYR A 266 2.92 16.47 -3.84
CA TYR A 266 2.34 17.55 -3.05
C TYR A 266 3.39 18.56 -2.59
N GLY A 267 4.53 18.10 -2.07
CA GLY A 267 5.65 18.98 -1.72
C GLY A 267 6.12 19.82 -2.90
N ILE A 268 6.27 19.19 -4.08
CA ILE A 268 6.66 19.87 -5.32
C ILE A 268 5.61 20.92 -5.71
N SER A 269 4.31 20.62 -5.57
CA SER A 269 3.24 21.59 -5.88
C SER A 269 3.23 22.82 -4.96
N LEU A 270 3.87 22.73 -3.80
CA LEU A 270 4.08 23.82 -2.84
C LEU A 270 5.42 24.55 -3.03
N ASP A 271 6.03 24.39 -4.20
CA ASP A 271 7.32 25.02 -4.57
C ASP A 271 8.51 24.55 -3.70
N ILE A 272 8.41 23.32 -3.14
CA ILE A 272 9.54 22.69 -2.43
C ILE A 272 10.42 22.00 -3.47
N PRO A 273 11.74 22.22 -3.47
CA PRO A 273 12.65 21.59 -4.40
C PRO A 273 12.52 20.06 -4.41
N VAL A 274 12.59 19.45 -5.58
CA VAL A 274 12.45 17.99 -5.72
C VAL A 274 13.54 17.26 -4.93
N ASP A 275 14.72 17.84 -4.82
CA ASP A 275 15.83 17.28 -4.04
C ASP A 275 15.53 17.16 -2.53
N GLU A 276 14.63 17.97 -2.00
CA GLU A 276 14.11 17.84 -0.63
C GLU A 276 12.86 16.94 -0.61
N ALA A 277 11.90 17.20 -1.50
CA ALA A 277 10.60 16.52 -1.54
C ALA A 277 10.72 15.02 -1.79
N LYS A 278 11.73 14.56 -2.55
CA LYS A 278 11.95 13.14 -2.87
C LYS A 278 12.06 12.22 -1.65
N PHE A 279 12.31 12.77 -0.46
CA PHE A 279 12.40 12.03 0.79
C PHE A 279 11.12 12.08 1.65
N PHE A 280 10.07 12.78 1.24
CA PHE A 280 8.89 12.99 2.10
C PHE A 280 8.11 11.73 2.40
N THR A 281 8.06 10.75 1.49
CA THR A 281 7.48 9.44 1.78
C THR A 281 8.14 8.77 2.99
N LEU A 282 9.45 9.01 3.24
CA LEU A 282 10.13 8.54 4.43
C LEU A 282 9.45 9.03 5.71
N PHE A 283 9.01 10.29 5.77
CA PHE A 283 8.36 10.85 6.96
C PHE A 283 7.06 10.13 7.27
N THR A 284 6.21 9.87 6.26
CA THR A 284 4.97 9.10 6.42
C THR A 284 5.26 7.67 6.93
N LEU A 285 6.22 6.99 6.31
CA LEU A 285 6.53 5.60 6.66
C LEU A 285 7.19 5.48 8.03
N MET A 286 8.04 6.42 8.44
CA MET A 286 8.62 6.44 9.78
C MET A 286 7.58 6.75 10.86
N ALA A 287 6.62 7.63 10.58
CA ALA A 287 5.46 7.85 11.44
C ALA A 287 4.64 6.58 11.63
N MET A 288 4.45 5.79 10.55
CA MET A 288 3.80 4.48 10.62
C MET A 288 4.61 3.47 11.46
N VAL A 289 5.92 3.38 11.26
CA VAL A 289 6.80 2.47 12.03
C VAL A 289 6.73 2.79 13.52
N ALA A 290 6.85 4.05 13.89
CA ALA A 290 6.73 4.48 15.28
C ALA A 290 5.37 4.11 15.89
N THR A 291 4.29 4.32 15.14
CA THR A 291 2.94 3.99 15.61
C THR A 291 2.69 2.48 15.67
N TYR A 292 3.21 1.68 14.73
CA TYR A 292 3.18 0.22 14.83
C TYR A 292 3.93 -0.27 16.08
N ALA A 293 5.11 0.28 16.35
CA ALA A 293 5.87 -0.07 17.55
C ALA A 293 5.07 0.24 18.82
N LEU A 294 4.47 1.42 18.91
CA LEU A 294 3.57 1.77 20.01
C LEU A 294 2.39 0.80 20.11
N GLY A 295 1.75 0.47 18.98
CA GLY A 295 0.64 -0.49 18.93
C GLY A 295 1.01 -1.87 19.48
N VAL A 296 2.21 -2.39 19.16
CA VAL A 296 2.72 -3.67 19.69
C VAL A 296 2.80 -3.68 21.21
N PHE A 297 3.13 -2.55 21.85
CA PHE A 297 3.19 -2.42 23.30
C PHE A 297 1.82 -2.16 23.94
N LEU A 298 0.95 -1.38 23.28
CA LEU A 298 -0.30 -0.93 23.84
C LEU A 298 -1.45 -1.94 23.65
N ILE A 299 -1.49 -2.65 22.52
CA ILE A 299 -2.57 -3.59 22.17
C ILE A 299 -2.15 -5.04 22.52
N PRO A 300 -3.00 -5.86 23.14
CA PRO A 300 -4.32 -5.53 23.73
C PRO A 300 -4.24 -5.05 25.19
N LYS A 301 -3.02 -4.91 25.75
CA LYS A 301 -2.81 -4.75 27.21
C LYS A 301 -3.44 -3.48 27.79
N TYR A 302 -3.34 -2.37 27.07
CA TYR A 302 -3.81 -1.05 27.55
C TYR A 302 -4.98 -0.50 26.73
N ILE A 303 -5.03 -0.82 25.42
CA ILE A 303 -6.10 -0.37 24.52
C ILE A 303 -6.64 -1.55 23.71
N SER A 304 -7.97 -1.54 23.48
CA SER A 304 -8.60 -2.51 22.58
C SER A 304 -8.34 -2.17 21.11
N GLN A 305 -8.42 -3.17 20.21
CA GLN A 305 -8.32 -2.96 18.76
C GLN A 305 -9.37 -1.97 18.25
N SER A 306 -10.62 -2.04 18.78
CA SER A 306 -11.68 -1.12 18.41
C SER A 306 -11.38 0.31 18.86
N LEU A 307 -10.75 0.51 20.03
CA LEU A 307 -10.37 1.85 20.50
C LEU A 307 -9.22 2.40 19.65
N ALA A 308 -8.23 1.57 19.30
CA ALA A 308 -7.14 1.97 18.40
C ALA A 308 -7.69 2.41 17.03
N LEU A 309 -8.64 1.66 16.46
CA LEU A 309 -9.28 2.02 15.19
C LEU A 309 -10.05 3.34 15.26
N LYS A 310 -10.77 3.58 16.36
CA LYS A 310 -11.48 4.86 16.59
C LYS A 310 -10.50 6.03 16.66
N ALA A 311 -9.42 5.89 17.44
CA ALA A 311 -8.40 6.92 17.57
C ALA A 311 -7.73 7.21 16.20
N SER A 312 -7.39 6.16 15.46
CA SER A 312 -6.83 6.27 14.09
C SER A 312 -7.77 7.05 13.16
N ALA A 313 -9.05 6.71 13.11
CA ALA A 313 -10.00 7.38 12.22
C ALA A 313 -10.23 8.86 12.63
N ILE A 314 -10.29 9.16 13.93
CA ILE A 314 -10.41 10.54 14.43
C ILE A 314 -9.15 11.35 14.06
N LEU A 315 -7.95 10.81 14.28
CA LEU A 315 -6.70 11.47 13.88
C LEU A 315 -6.64 11.70 12.37
N GLY A 316 -7.11 10.74 11.56
CA GLY A 316 -7.20 10.90 10.11
C GLY A 316 -8.09 12.06 9.70
N ILE A 317 -9.26 12.22 10.34
CA ILE A 317 -10.16 13.38 10.12
C ILE A 317 -9.44 14.68 10.49
N VAL A 318 -8.84 14.75 11.69
CA VAL A 318 -8.17 15.96 12.19
C VAL A 318 -7.02 16.34 11.25
N PHE A 319 -6.15 15.40 10.88
CA PHE A 319 -5.02 15.70 10.00
C PHE A 319 -5.48 16.08 8.59
N SER A 320 -6.57 15.50 8.08
CA SER A 320 -7.15 15.93 6.80
C SER A 320 -7.58 17.39 6.82
N PHE A 321 -8.22 17.85 7.89
CA PHE A 321 -8.51 19.27 8.06
C PHE A 321 -7.23 20.11 8.16
N CYS A 322 -6.24 19.66 8.95
CA CYS A 322 -4.99 20.39 9.10
C CYS A 322 -4.27 20.56 7.74
N ILE A 323 -4.26 19.53 6.87
CA ILE A 323 -3.65 19.61 5.55
C ILE A 323 -4.29 20.73 4.73
N VAL A 324 -5.62 20.80 4.69
CA VAL A 324 -6.34 21.75 3.84
C VAL A 324 -6.28 23.19 4.39
N PHE A 325 -6.22 23.36 5.72
CA PHE A 325 -6.22 24.68 6.36
C PHE A 325 -4.82 25.21 6.70
N THR A 326 -3.76 24.48 6.36
CA THR A 326 -2.37 24.94 6.47
C THR A 326 -1.72 24.99 5.09
N SER A 327 -0.54 25.60 4.99
CA SER A 327 0.20 25.76 3.74
C SER A 327 1.69 25.45 3.92
N GLY A 328 2.39 25.30 2.79
CA GLY A 328 3.84 25.06 2.77
C GLY A 328 4.22 23.78 3.48
N PHE A 329 5.42 23.75 4.03
CA PHE A 329 5.99 22.58 4.70
C PHE A 329 5.14 22.06 5.88
N THR A 330 4.42 22.94 6.58
CA THR A 330 3.51 22.54 7.67
C THR A 330 2.41 21.62 7.18
N SER A 331 1.82 21.91 6.02
CA SER A 331 0.80 21.04 5.41
C SER A 331 1.38 19.68 5.01
N VAL A 332 2.59 19.65 4.46
CA VAL A 332 3.33 18.40 4.16
C VAL A 332 3.53 17.55 5.41
N LEU A 333 3.87 18.17 6.55
CA LEU A 333 4.02 17.47 7.83
C LEU A 333 2.69 16.84 8.29
N PHE A 334 1.53 17.47 8.04
CA PHE A 334 0.24 16.84 8.33
C PHE A 334 -0.07 15.68 7.39
N VAL A 335 0.36 15.73 6.11
CA VAL A 335 0.29 14.55 5.22
C VAL A 335 1.15 13.41 5.79
N ALA A 336 2.37 13.70 6.22
CA ALA A 336 3.24 12.70 6.87
C ALA A 336 2.61 12.15 8.17
N ALA A 337 1.94 13.01 8.97
CA ALA A 337 1.25 12.62 10.19
C ALA A 337 0.06 11.67 9.95
N LEU A 338 -0.51 11.64 8.73
CA LEU A 338 -1.47 10.59 8.34
C LEU A 338 -0.89 9.18 8.52
N GLY A 339 0.44 9.02 8.47
CA GLY A 339 1.09 7.76 8.83
C GLY A 339 0.74 7.29 10.24
N ILE A 340 0.61 8.22 11.22
CA ILE A 340 0.17 7.88 12.58
C ILE A 340 -1.28 7.39 12.56
N ALA A 341 -2.15 8.07 11.82
CA ALA A 341 -3.55 7.69 11.70
C ALA A 341 -3.75 6.33 11.02
N ASN A 342 -2.93 6.02 10.02
CA ASN A 342 -3.09 4.85 9.16
C ASN A 342 -2.51 3.56 9.75
N ALA A 343 -1.45 3.61 10.55
CA ALA A 343 -0.67 2.43 10.94
C ALA A 343 -1.50 1.32 11.60
N LEU A 344 -2.41 1.65 12.52
CA LEU A 344 -3.18 0.66 13.27
C LEU A 344 -4.51 0.27 12.62
N VAL A 345 -4.87 0.84 11.48
CA VAL A 345 -6.16 0.59 10.83
C VAL A 345 -6.24 -0.83 10.27
N TRP A 346 -5.24 -1.27 9.49
CA TRP A 346 -5.19 -2.63 8.97
C TRP A 346 -5.19 -3.70 10.07
N PRO A 347 -4.29 -3.65 11.08
CA PRO A 347 -4.28 -4.63 12.16
C PRO A 347 -5.59 -4.71 12.94
N ALA A 348 -6.34 -3.61 13.01
CA ALA A 348 -7.60 -3.56 13.74
C ALA A 348 -8.79 -4.04 12.90
N ILE A 349 -8.91 -3.63 11.64
CA ILE A 349 -10.04 -4.02 10.77
C ILE A 349 -10.00 -5.52 10.48
N TRP A 350 -8.83 -6.09 10.19
CA TRP A 350 -8.68 -7.47 9.76
C TRP A 350 -9.33 -8.49 10.71
N PRO A 351 -8.98 -8.55 12.02
CA PRO A 351 -9.61 -9.47 12.94
C PRO A 351 -11.08 -9.14 13.22
N LEU A 352 -11.46 -7.86 13.27
CA LEU A 352 -12.85 -7.45 13.49
C LEU A 352 -13.77 -7.91 12.34
N ALA A 353 -13.28 -7.83 11.09
CA ALA A 353 -14.02 -8.28 9.91
C ALA A 353 -14.14 -9.81 9.82
N LEU A 354 -13.18 -10.55 10.36
CA LEU A 354 -13.18 -12.02 10.34
C LEU A 354 -13.91 -12.66 11.53
N THR A 355 -14.40 -11.87 12.47
CA THR A 355 -15.08 -12.38 13.67
C THR A 355 -16.31 -13.20 13.32
N GLY A 356 -16.42 -14.43 13.86
CA GLY A 356 -17.62 -15.27 13.78
C GLY A 356 -17.98 -15.82 12.40
N LEU A 357 -17.04 -15.82 11.43
CA LEU A 357 -17.30 -16.25 10.05
C LEU A 357 -17.23 -17.77 9.84
N GLY A 358 -16.58 -18.51 10.73
CA GLY A 358 -16.45 -19.97 10.65
C GLY A 358 -15.92 -20.43 9.29
N LYS A 359 -16.69 -21.29 8.60
CA LYS A 359 -16.34 -21.84 7.28
C LYS A 359 -16.11 -20.79 6.18
N PHE A 360 -16.61 -19.57 6.36
CA PHE A 360 -16.44 -18.47 5.40
C PHE A 360 -15.15 -17.66 5.57
N THR A 361 -14.36 -17.93 6.61
CA THR A 361 -13.15 -17.17 6.92
C THR A 361 -12.18 -17.09 5.74
N LYS A 362 -12.02 -18.17 4.98
CA LYS A 362 -11.13 -18.21 3.80
C LYS A 362 -11.62 -17.27 2.69
N THR A 363 -12.91 -17.34 2.34
CA THR A 363 -13.50 -16.45 1.33
C THR A 363 -13.49 -15.00 1.79
N ALA A 364 -13.77 -14.75 3.06
CA ALA A 364 -13.72 -13.42 3.66
C ALA A 364 -12.30 -12.83 3.62
N SER A 365 -11.26 -13.63 3.90
CA SER A 365 -9.87 -13.21 3.77
C SER A 365 -9.53 -12.81 2.33
N ALA A 366 -10.02 -13.56 1.32
CA ALA A 366 -9.84 -13.20 -0.09
C ALA A 366 -10.53 -11.87 -0.43
N LEU A 367 -11.75 -11.62 0.09
CA LEU A 367 -12.46 -10.35 -0.08
C LEU A 367 -11.71 -9.18 0.57
N LEU A 368 -11.13 -9.38 1.75
CA LEU A 368 -10.30 -8.36 2.41
C LEU A 368 -9.01 -8.09 1.61
N ILE A 369 -8.40 -9.10 0.99
CA ILE A 369 -7.26 -8.90 0.08
C ILE A 369 -7.70 -8.13 -1.18
N MET A 370 -8.87 -8.44 -1.75
CA MET A 370 -9.42 -7.64 -2.87
C MET A 370 -9.61 -6.17 -2.49
N ALA A 371 -9.95 -5.87 -1.25
CA ALA A 371 -10.13 -4.49 -0.77
C ALA A 371 -8.84 -3.64 -0.85
N ILE A 372 -7.65 -4.27 -0.97
CA ILE A 372 -6.38 -3.57 -1.21
C ILE A 372 -6.45 -2.71 -2.50
N SER A 373 -7.34 -3.07 -3.42
CA SER A 373 -7.59 -2.28 -4.65
C SER A 373 -8.13 -0.85 -4.42
N GLY A 374 -8.44 -0.48 -3.18
CA GLY A 374 -8.70 0.94 -2.84
C GLY A 374 -7.56 1.86 -3.28
N GLY A 375 -6.31 1.36 -3.23
CA GLY A 375 -5.15 2.04 -3.79
C GLY A 375 -5.15 2.21 -5.32
N ALA A 376 -5.99 1.47 -6.05
CA ALA A 376 -6.16 1.64 -7.49
C ALA A 376 -7.13 2.78 -7.86
N ILE A 377 -8.08 3.09 -6.98
CA ILE A 377 -9.20 3.98 -7.33
C ILE A 377 -9.08 5.34 -6.65
N ILE A 378 -8.74 5.37 -5.37
CA ILE A 378 -8.76 6.62 -4.60
C ILE A 378 -7.66 7.61 -5.05
N PRO A 379 -6.39 7.20 -5.32
CA PRO A 379 -5.37 8.12 -5.79
C PRO A 379 -5.66 8.78 -7.14
N PRO A 380 -6.14 8.09 -8.19
CA PRO A 380 -6.59 8.76 -9.42
C PRO A 380 -7.75 9.73 -9.21
N LEU A 381 -8.68 9.43 -8.30
CA LEU A 381 -9.75 10.36 -7.94
C LEU A 381 -9.19 11.63 -7.28
N TYR A 382 -8.17 11.48 -6.41
CA TYR A 382 -7.42 12.62 -5.89
C TYR A 382 -6.82 13.44 -7.03
N GLY A 383 -6.10 12.80 -7.96
CA GLY A 383 -5.50 13.47 -9.12
C GLY A 383 -6.53 14.19 -9.97
N ALA A 384 -7.69 13.57 -10.23
CA ALA A 384 -8.78 14.20 -10.99
C ALA A 384 -9.37 15.42 -10.27
N LEU A 385 -9.47 15.38 -8.94
CA LEU A 385 -9.89 16.56 -8.15
C LEU A 385 -8.87 17.70 -8.27
N VAL A 386 -7.58 17.40 -8.24
CA VAL A 386 -6.50 18.37 -8.44
C VAL A 386 -6.57 18.98 -9.83
N ASP A 387 -6.62 18.16 -10.88
CA ASP A 387 -6.67 18.62 -12.27
C ASP A 387 -7.89 19.53 -12.52
N ASN A 388 -9.08 19.13 -12.07
CA ASN A 388 -10.33 19.91 -12.23
C ASN A 388 -10.28 21.24 -11.46
N LYS A 389 -9.80 21.23 -10.22
CA LYS A 389 -9.68 22.44 -9.39
C LYS A 389 -8.65 23.40 -9.98
N LYS A 390 -7.48 22.88 -10.43
CA LYS A 390 -6.42 23.64 -11.09
C LYS A 390 -6.97 24.34 -12.33
N ALA A 391 -7.68 23.62 -13.22
CA ALA A 391 -8.27 24.17 -14.42
C ALA A 391 -9.25 25.31 -14.11
N ALA A 392 -10.12 25.13 -13.11
CA ALA A 392 -11.05 26.15 -12.66
C ALA A 392 -10.37 27.41 -12.14
N LEU A 393 -9.27 27.25 -11.36
CA LEU A 393 -8.50 28.38 -10.81
C LEU A 393 -7.79 29.18 -11.93
N ILE A 394 -7.18 28.49 -12.90
CA ILE A 394 -6.54 29.12 -14.06
C ILE A 394 -7.57 29.88 -14.89
N THR A 395 -8.76 29.32 -15.13
CA THR A 395 -9.85 30.00 -15.84
C THR A 395 -10.28 31.29 -15.13
N ASN A 396 -10.18 31.34 -13.79
CA ASN A 396 -10.45 32.51 -12.98
C ASN A 396 -9.26 33.50 -12.90
N GLY A 397 -8.20 33.30 -13.69
CA GLY A 397 -7.07 34.23 -13.80
C GLY A 397 -5.98 34.03 -12.73
N ILE A 398 -6.02 32.95 -11.97
CA ILE A 398 -4.94 32.60 -11.00
C ILE A 398 -3.76 32.04 -11.78
N ASN A 399 -2.54 32.45 -11.43
CA ASN A 399 -1.33 31.92 -12.06
C ASN A 399 -1.19 30.42 -11.81
N GLU A 400 -0.49 29.72 -12.69
CA GLU A 400 -0.44 28.27 -12.73
C GLU A 400 0.18 27.67 -11.44
N ALA A 401 1.24 28.25 -10.90
CA ALA A 401 1.92 27.77 -9.69
C ALA A 401 1.00 27.84 -8.47
N THR A 402 0.35 28.98 -8.26
CA THR A 402 -0.61 29.15 -7.15
C THR A 402 -1.84 28.25 -7.34
N ALA A 403 -2.34 28.12 -8.58
CA ALA A 403 -3.46 27.24 -8.89
C ALA A 403 -3.13 25.77 -8.60
N LEU A 404 -1.91 25.32 -8.91
CA LEU A 404 -1.46 23.95 -8.60
C LEU A 404 -1.37 23.73 -7.10
N ALA A 405 -0.75 24.63 -6.35
CA ALA A 405 -0.61 24.52 -4.89
C ALA A 405 -1.97 24.43 -4.18
N GLU A 406 -2.91 25.34 -4.55
CA GLU A 406 -4.25 25.37 -3.98
C GLU A 406 -5.05 24.12 -4.38
N ALA A 407 -4.96 23.69 -5.63
CA ALA A 407 -5.66 22.51 -6.14
C ALA A 407 -5.13 21.23 -5.48
N ALA A 408 -3.82 21.08 -5.30
CA ALA A 408 -3.21 19.92 -4.66
C ALA A 408 -3.65 19.80 -3.19
N SER A 409 -3.68 20.92 -2.45
CA SER A 409 -4.22 20.95 -1.08
C SER A 409 -5.72 20.59 -1.06
N PHE A 410 -6.50 21.15 -1.99
CA PHE A 410 -7.93 20.85 -2.13
C PHE A 410 -8.20 19.37 -2.38
N GLY A 411 -7.36 18.68 -3.13
CA GLY A 411 -7.50 17.26 -3.42
C GLY A 411 -7.62 16.39 -2.16
N TYR A 412 -6.98 16.78 -1.05
CA TYR A 412 -7.04 16.05 0.22
C TYR A 412 -8.42 16.05 0.90
N TRP A 413 -9.39 16.82 0.44
CA TRP A 413 -10.78 16.70 0.89
C TRP A 413 -11.36 15.29 0.67
N ILE A 414 -10.84 14.51 -0.28
CA ILE A 414 -11.24 13.13 -0.52
C ILE A 414 -11.03 12.22 0.70
N LEU A 415 -10.10 12.57 1.59
CA LEU A 415 -9.80 11.78 2.78
C LEU A 415 -10.94 11.78 3.80
N LEU A 416 -11.68 12.89 3.90
CA LEU A 416 -12.74 13.04 4.92
C LEU A 416 -13.83 11.98 4.82
N PRO A 417 -14.52 11.78 3.66
CA PRO A 417 -15.54 10.74 3.57
C PRO A 417 -14.96 9.35 3.86
N CYS A 418 -13.70 9.09 3.47
CA CYS A 418 -13.05 7.82 3.74
C CYS A 418 -12.89 7.58 5.25
N TYR A 419 -12.32 8.54 5.99
CA TYR A 419 -12.15 8.40 7.44
C TYR A 419 -13.48 8.41 8.21
N ILE A 420 -14.51 9.11 7.74
CA ILE A 420 -15.86 9.07 8.34
C ILE A 420 -16.44 7.66 8.26
N ILE A 421 -16.31 6.97 7.12
CA ILE A 421 -16.79 5.59 6.96
C ILE A 421 -15.96 4.62 7.81
N ILE A 422 -14.65 4.79 7.88
CA ILE A 422 -13.78 4.00 8.77
C ILE A 422 -14.18 4.22 10.22
N LEU A 423 -14.49 5.45 10.63
CA LEU A 423 -14.96 5.80 11.97
C LEU A 423 -16.30 5.14 12.28
N TYR A 424 -17.25 5.16 11.33
CA TYR A 424 -18.53 4.45 11.47
C TYR A 424 -18.32 2.94 11.68
N TYR A 425 -17.41 2.34 10.90
CA TYR A 425 -17.05 0.93 11.10
C TYR A 425 -16.47 0.68 12.49
N ALA A 426 -15.60 1.56 12.97
CA ALA A 426 -14.97 1.45 14.29
C ALA A 426 -15.96 1.59 15.45
N PHE A 427 -17.03 2.37 15.31
CA PHE A 427 -18.04 2.55 16.37
C PHE A 427 -19.12 1.47 16.36
N SER A 428 -19.67 1.18 15.19
CA SER A 428 -20.90 0.39 15.04
C SER A 428 -20.79 -0.73 14.01
N GLY A 429 -20.16 -0.48 12.87
CA GLY A 429 -20.17 -1.38 11.72
C GLY A 429 -19.63 -2.78 12.03
N HIS A 430 -18.56 -2.89 12.80
CA HIS A 430 -17.95 -4.17 13.18
C HIS A 430 -18.82 -5.04 14.12
N LYS A 431 -19.88 -4.47 14.69
CA LYS A 431 -20.80 -5.18 15.62
C LYS A 431 -22.04 -5.71 14.92
N LEU A 432 -22.30 -5.28 13.67
CA LEU A 432 -23.53 -5.62 12.97
C LEU A 432 -23.54 -7.11 12.59
N GLY A 433 -24.57 -7.82 13.03
CA GLY A 433 -24.72 -9.24 12.75
C GLY A 433 -23.75 -10.16 13.51
N VAL A 434 -22.98 -9.61 14.45
CA VAL A 434 -22.19 -10.38 15.42
C VAL A 434 -23.06 -10.57 16.66
N ASN A 435 -23.40 -11.81 17.00
CA ASN A 435 -24.12 -12.11 18.23
C ASN A 435 -23.25 -11.69 19.42
N LYS A 436 -23.82 -10.88 20.30
CA LYS A 436 -23.23 -10.63 21.61
C LYS A 436 -23.45 -11.90 22.43
N GLY A 437 -22.39 -12.74 22.55
CA GLY A 437 -22.37 -13.76 23.58
C GLY A 437 -22.35 -13.14 24.97
#